data_a3add424e93003ebce0bc13dd89580bb
#
_entry.id   a3add424e93003ebce0bc13dd89580bb
#
_cell.length_a   1.000
_cell.length_b   1.000
_cell.length_c   1.000
_cell.angle_alpha   90.00
_cell.angle_beta   90.00
_cell.angle_gamma   90.00
#
_symmetry.space_group_name_H-M   'P 1'
#
loop_
_entity.id
_entity.type
_entity.pdbx_description
1 polymer ?
#
loop_
_entity_poly.entity_id
_entity_poly.type
_entity_poly.pdbx_seq_one_letter_code
_entity_poly.pdbx_strand_id
1 'polypeptide(L)'
;MKFIKDEEFIRSDVPMTKEDIRILTFAKLELDSTSNFLDIGSGTGSMTVQASKICKNGQVVSIERDEEAIKTTKINIDKFNCTNINLIEGDAIEVLSNIKMKFHGIFLGGTGGNMECIIDKSLKLLENNGMVVANFITITNLNAFCDYVEKKGLKVDITMLQVSKAKGRLKMLIANNPIFIISVKK
;
A
#
# COMPACT_ATOMS: atom_id res chain seq x y z
N MET A 1 -2.90 -13.53 12.86
CA MET A 1 -3.26 -12.15 12.42
C MET A 1 -4.66 -12.16 11.82
N LYS A 2 -5.51 -11.17 12.15
CA LYS A 2 -6.84 -11.03 11.53
C LYS A 2 -6.78 -9.92 10.49
N PHE A 3 -7.19 -10.19 9.26
CA PHE A 3 -7.38 -9.16 8.23
C PHE A 3 -8.79 -8.59 8.31
N ILE A 4 -8.89 -7.27 8.12
CA ILE A 4 -10.14 -6.52 8.15
C ILE A 4 -10.85 -6.75 6.82
N LYS A 5 -12.15 -7.02 6.85
CA LYS A 5 -12.93 -7.25 5.63
C LYS A 5 -13.26 -5.95 4.90
N ASP A 6 -13.46 -6.03 3.58
CA ASP A 6 -13.75 -4.86 2.77
C ASP A 6 -15.01 -4.11 3.20
N GLU A 7 -16.05 -4.83 3.65
CA GLU A 7 -17.29 -4.25 4.12
C GLU A 7 -17.19 -3.51 5.46
N GLU A 8 -16.10 -3.72 6.19
CA GLU A 8 -15.85 -3.00 7.44
C GLU A 8 -15.28 -1.58 7.22
N PHE A 9 -14.73 -1.28 6.03
CA PHE A 9 -14.20 0.05 5.72
C PHE A 9 -15.28 1.01 5.20
N ILE A 10 -15.16 2.27 5.58
CA ILE A 10 -15.85 3.38 4.90
C ILE A 10 -15.11 3.66 3.60
N ARG A 11 -15.85 3.82 2.49
CA ARG A 11 -15.20 3.88 1.18
C ARG A 11 -15.37 5.18 0.43
N SER A 12 -16.49 5.87 0.51
CA SER A 12 -16.83 6.94 -0.43
C SER A 12 -16.60 6.50 -1.89
N ASP A 13 -16.27 7.41 -2.79
CA ASP A 13 -15.86 7.12 -4.18
C ASP A 13 -14.33 6.92 -4.32
N VAL A 14 -13.65 6.68 -3.21
CA VAL A 14 -12.19 6.55 -3.15
C VAL A 14 -11.76 5.12 -3.47
N PRO A 15 -10.67 4.92 -4.24
CA PRO A 15 -10.11 3.60 -4.50
C PRO A 15 -9.67 2.88 -3.21
N MET A 16 -9.91 1.56 -3.17
CA MET A 16 -9.54 0.71 -2.03
C MET A 16 -8.83 -0.55 -2.50
N THR A 17 -7.70 -0.87 -1.91
CA THR A 17 -7.06 -2.18 -2.04
C THR A 17 -7.94 -3.24 -1.39
N LYS A 18 -8.47 -4.16 -2.20
CA LYS A 18 -9.40 -5.21 -1.76
C LYS A 18 -8.74 -6.21 -0.82
N GLU A 19 -9.53 -6.83 0.06
CA GLU A 19 -9.07 -7.74 1.10
C GLU A 19 -8.09 -8.80 0.57
N ASP A 20 -8.43 -9.52 -0.49
CA ASP A 20 -7.59 -10.59 -1.03
C ASP A 20 -6.24 -10.06 -1.54
N ILE A 21 -6.25 -8.89 -2.18
CA ILE A 21 -5.03 -8.20 -2.64
C ILE A 21 -4.24 -7.71 -1.42
N ARG A 22 -4.91 -7.11 -0.44
CA ARG A 22 -4.30 -6.59 0.79
C ARG A 22 -3.59 -7.69 1.57
N ILE A 23 -4.22 -8.87 1.69
CA ILE A 23 -3.63 -10.05 2.35
C ILE A 23 -2.30 -10.42 1.68
N LEU A 24 -2.28 -10.58 0.36
CA LEU A 24 -1.07 -10.97 -0.35
C LEU A 24 0.00 -9.86 -0.34
N THR A 25 -0.42 -8.60 -0.46
CA THR A 25 0.48 -7.44 -0.35
C THR A 25 1.20 -7.42 1.00
N PHE A 26 0.48 -7.65 2.11
CA PHE A 26 1.10 -7.72 3.44
C PHE A 26 1.96 -8.97 3.64
N ALA A 27 1.62 -10.09 3.02
CA ALA A 27 2.48 -11.28 3.02
C ALA A 27 3.83 -10.99 2.34
N LYS A 28 3.85 -10.19 1.27
CA LYS A 28 5.07 -9.76 0.57
C LYS A 28 5.85 -8.67 1.31
N LEU A 29 5.20 -7.87 2.16
CA LEU A 29 5.84 -6.83 2.96
C LEU A 29 6.61 -7.38 4.16
N GLU A 30 6.38 -8.61 4.58
CA GLU A 30 7.08 -9.32 5.67
C GLU A 30 7.12 -8.54 7.00
N LEU A 31 6.05 -7.77 7.31
CA LEU A 31 5.98 -6.93 8.51
C LEU A 31 5.66 -7.71 9.78
N ASP A 32 6.24 -7.28 10.88
CA ASP A 32 5.94 -7.75 12.23
C ASP A 32 5.38 -6.64 13.14
N SER A 33 5.21 -6.94 14.43
CA SER A 33 4.63 -6.00 15.39
C SER A 33 5.49 -4.78 15.69
N THR A 34 6.78 -4.82 15.41
CA THR A 34 7.76 -3.75 15.69
C THR A 34 8.14 -2.95 14.44
N SER A 35 7.67 -3.39 13.28
CA SER A 35 8.00 -2.79 11.99
C SER A 35 7.44 -1.39 11.83
N ASN A 36 8.22 -0.50 11.22
CA ASN A 36 7.74 0.77 10.70
C ASN A 36 7.28 0.60 9.26
N PHE A 37 6.14 1.15 8.92
CA PHE A 37 5.52 1.02 7.60
C PHE A 37 5.18 2.38 6.99
N LEU A 38 5.39 2.52 5.68
CA LEU A 38 5.02 3.69 4.91
C LEU A 38 4.01 3.32 3.81
N ASP A 39 2.88 4.03 3.79
CA ASP A 39 1.83 3.92 2.78
C ASP A 39 1.82 5.18 1.91
N ILE A 40 2.14 5.04 0.62
CA ILE A 40 2.17 6.17 -0.32
C ILE A 40 0.95 6.11 -1.23
N GLY A 41 0.04 7.07 -1.04
CA GLY A 41 -1.28 7.09 -1.69
C GLY A 41 -2.27 6.19 -0.94
N SER A 42 -2.69 6.63 0.25
CA SER A 42 -3.50 5.81 1.16
C SER A 42 -4.91 5.51 0.64
N GLY A 43 -5.47 6.36 -0.21
CA GLY A 43 -6.83 6.22 -0.70
C GLY A 43 -7.85 6.15 0.44
N THR A 44 -8.51 5.01 0.64
CA THR A 44 -9.42 4.79 1.77
C THR A 44 -8.71 4.55 3.10
N GLY A 45 -7.39 4.45 3.13
CA GLY A 45 -6.61 4.07 4.30
C GLY A 45 -6.65 2.57 4.63
N SER A 46 -7.13 1.72 3.71
CA SER A 46 -7.26 0.28 3.99
C SER A 46 -5.92 -0.41 4.25
N MET A 47 -4.86 -0.01 3.54
CA MET A 47 -3.49 -0.48 3.79
C MET A 47 -2.95 0.11 5.10
N THR A 48 -3.09 1.42 5.29
CA THR A 48 -2.68 2.16 6.49
C THR A 48 -3.25 1.56 7.78
N VAL A 49 -4.58 1.37 7.83
CA VAL A 49 -5.29 0.80 8.99
C VAL A 49 -4.88 -0.64 9.24
N GLN A 50 -4.79 -1.47 8.18
CA GLN A 50 -4.33 -2.85 8.35
C GLN A 50 -2.90 -2.91 8.85
N ALA A 51 -1.99 -2.06 8.36
CA ALA A 51 -0.62 -1.94 8.85
C ALA A 51 -0.57 -1.57 10.34
N SER A 52 -1.39 -0.63 10.78
CA SER A 52 -1.50 -0.25 12.20
C SER A 52 -1.85 -1.45 13.10
N LYS A 53 -2.70 -2.36 12.62
CA LYS A 53 -3.06 -3.59 13.37
C LYS A 53 -1.97 -4.66 13.35
N ILE A 54 -1.06 -4.60 12.40
CA ILE A 54 0.12 -5.49 12.31
C ILE A 54 1.25 -4.91 13.15
N CYS A 55 1.64 -3.68 12.88
CA CYS A 55 2.79 -2.97 13.45
C CYS A 55 2.43 -2.30 14.79
N LYS A 56 1.90 -3.05 15.74
CA LYS A 56 1.33 -2.51 17.00
C LYS A 56 2.32 -1.72 17.85
N ASN A 57 3.59 -2.08 17.78
CA ASN A 57 4.71 -1.47 18.52
C ASN A 57 5.61 -0.61 17.61
N GLY A 58 5.29 -0.53 16.32
CA GLY A 58 5.95 0.32 15.33
C GLY A 58 5.09 1.51 14.94
N GLN A 59 5.59 2.28 13.99
CA GLN A 59 4.92 3.48 13.46
C GLN A 59 4.43 3.23 12.04
N VAL A 60 3.26 3.74 11.73
CA VAL A 60 2.70 3.78 10.39
C VAL A 60 2.67 5.23 9.92
N VAL A 61 3.34 5.52 8.82
CA VAL A 61 3.23 6.81 8.13
C VAL A 61 2.42 6.61 6.87
N SER A 62 1.49 7.50 6.62
CA SER A 62 0.61 7.47 5.46
C SER A 62 0.62 8.82 4.75
N ILE A 63 0.75 8.83 3.44
CA ILE A 63 0.80 10.05 2.63
C ILE A 63 -0.37 10.05 1.66
N GLU A 64 -1.13 11.13 1.64
CA GLU A 64 -2.25 11.31 0.71
C GLU A 64 -2.40 12.79 0.35
N ARG A 65 -2.78 13.07 -0.90
CA ARG A 65 -2.99 14.44 -1.38
C ARG A 65 -4.43 14.77 -1.76
N ASP A 66 -5.24 13.75 -2.04
CA ASP A 66 -6.64 13.93 -2.39
C ASP A 66 -7.47 14.20 -1.14
N GLU A 67 -8.23 15.30 -1.14
CA GLU A 67 -8.99 15.73 0.04
C GLU A 67 -10.07 14.72 0.46
N GLU A 68 -10.73 14.06 -0.48
CA GLU A 68 -11.77 13.07 -0.18
C GLU A 68 -11.15 11.79 0.39
N ALA A 69 -10.01 11.36 -0.18
CA ALA A 69 -9.24 10.25 0.33
C ALA A 69 -8.69 10.52 1.75
N ILE A 70 -8.19 11.73 2.01
CA ILE A 70 -7.74 12.15 3.35
C ILE A 70 -8.89 12.07 4.35
N LYS A 71 -10.07 12.62 4.03
CA LYS A 71 -11.27 12.55 4.89
C LYS A 71 -11.66 11.11 5.17
N THR A 72 -11.70 10.27 4.12
CA THR A 72 -12.07 8.86 4.23
C THR A 72 -11.06 8.08 5.07
N THR A 73 -9.75 8.32 4.86
CA THR A 73 -8.68 7.72 5.67
C THR A 73 -8.81 8.08 7.15
N LYS A 74 -9.04 9.37 7.48
CA LYS A 74 -9.26 9.81 8.88
C LYS A 74 -10.43 9.10 9.53
N ILE A 75 -11.57 9.01 8.84
CA ILE A 75 -12.76 8.29 9.34
C ILE A 75 -12.42 6.81 9.64
N ASN A 76 -11.67 6.17 8.76
CA ASN A 76 -11.26 4.78 8.99
C ASN A 76 -10.24 4.65 10.13
N ILE A 77 -9.28 5.56 10.26
CA ILE A 77 -8.33 5.59 11.39
C ILE A 77 -9.09 5.64 12.73
N ASP A 78 -10.05 6.56 12.84
CA ASP A 78 -10.88 6.73 14.04
C ASP A 78 -11.76 5.51 14.30
N LYS A 79 -12.48 5.03 13.27
CA LYS A 79 -13.36 3.86 13.35
C LYS A 79 -12.65 2.62 13.88
N PHE A 80 -11.41 2.43 13.48
CA PHE A 80 -10.62 1.27 13.90
C PHE A 80 -9.74 1.55 15.14
N ASN A 81 -9.85 2.72 15.78
CA ASN A 81 -9.05 3.11 16.95
C ASN A 81 -7.55 2.85 16.72
N CYS A 82 -7.00 3.41 15.65
CA CYS A 82 -5.58 3.31 15.33
C CYS A 82 -4.81 4.46 15.96
N THR A 83 -3.84 4.17 16.83
CA THR A 83 -3.12 5.20 17.63
C THR A 83 -1.68 5.42 17.19
N ASN A 84 -1.16 4.57 16.28
CA ASN A 84 0.22 4.61 15.81
C ASN A 84 0.36 5.04 14.34
N ILE A 85 -0.65 5.76 13.82
CA ILE A 85 -0.66 6.28 12.45
C ILE A 85 -0.36 7.78 12.46
N ASN A 86 0.58 8.19 11.59
CA ASN A 86 0.81 9.57 11.22
C ASN A 86 0.38 9.77 9.76
N LEU A 87 -0.80 10.36 9.55
CA LEU A 87 -1.30 10.73 8.22
C LEU A 87 -0.77 12.11 7.85
N ILE A 88 -0.01 12.20 6.77
CA ILE A 88 0.58 13.42 6.24
C ILE A 88 -0.14 13.78 4.93
N GLU A 89 -0.75 14.94 4.93
CA GLU A 89 -1.46 15.51 3.78
C GLU A 89 -0.49 16.23 2.87
N GLY A 90 -0.44 15.86 1.58
CA GLY A 90 0.40 16.53 0.61
C GLY A 90 0.93 15.65 -0.52
N ASP A 91 1.70 16.25 -1.39
CA ASP A 91 2.36 15.54 -2.50
C ASP A 91 3.45 14.60 -1.97
N ALA A 92 3.45 13.38 -2.50
CA ALA A 92 4.35 12.33 -2.03
C ALA A 92 5.83 12.72 -2.17
N ILE A 93 6.24 13.41 -3.25
CA ILE A 93 7.64 13.80 -3.48
C ILE A 93 8.11 14.82 -2.43
N GLU A 94 7.27 15.80 -2.12
CA GLU A 94 7.56 16.82 -1.14
C GLU A 94 7.65 16.23 0.26
N VAL A 95 6.65 15.43 0.64
CA VAL A 95 6.59 14.78 1.96
C VAL A 95 7.77 13.84 2.17
N LEU A 96 8.05 12.95 1.19
CA LEU A 96 9.17 12.00 1.26
C LEU A 96 10.54 12.68 1.41
N SER A 97 10.69 13.91 0.91
CA SER A 97 11.95 14.68 1.03
C SER A 97 12.24 15.12 2.48
N ASN A 98 11.19 15.21 3.30
CA ASN A 98 11.26 15.70 4.68
C ASN A 98 11.26 14.57 5.73
N ILE A 99 10.91 13.34 5.34
CA ILE A 99 10.92 12.18 6.24
C ILE A 99 12.37 11.76 6.51
N LYS A 100 12.70 11.56 7.80
CA LYS A 100 14.04 11.11 8.23
C LYS A 100 14.06 9.68 8.77
N MET A 101 12.90 9.15 9.20
CA MET A 101 12.81 7.80 9.71
C MET A 101 12.93 6.75 8.60
N LYS A 102 13.34 5.56 8.99
CA LYS A 102 13.45 4.39 8.10
C LYS A 102 12.27 3.46 8.29
N PHE A 103 11.97 2.70 7.22
CA PHE A 103 10.83 1.79 7.17
C PHE A 103 11.25 0.38 6.81
N HIS A 104 10.64 -0.60 7.44
CA HIS A 104 10.82 -2.03 7.13
C HIS A 104 10.02 -2.43 5.89
N GLY A 105 8.86 -1.79 5.69
CA GLY A 105 8.03 -1.97 4.50
C GLY A 105 7.48 -0.65 3.97
N ILE A 106 7.47 -0.53 2.65
CA ILE A 106 6.90 0.62 1.94
C ILE A 106 5.92 0.10 0.90
N PHE A 107 4.70 0.63 0.92
CA PHE A 107 3.68 0.32 -0.07
C PHE A 107 3.47 1.51 -1.01
N LEU A 108 3.43 1.22 -2.32
CA LEU A 108 3.14 2.19 -3.37
C LEU A 108 1.73 1.93 -3.91
N GLY A 109 0.74 2.66 -3.37
CA GLY A 109 -0.66 2.58 -3.82
C GLY A 109 -0.97 3.49 -5.00
N GLY A 110 -0.20 4.56 -5.17
CA GLY A 110 -0.32 5.49 -6.29
C GLY A 110 0.94 6.33 -6.45
N THR A 111 1.33 6.61 -7.69
CA THR A 111 2.59 7.35 -7.99
C THR A 111 2.33 8.74 -8.58
N GLY A 112 1.09 9.05 -8.94
CA GLY A 112 0.73 10.37 -9.50
C GLY A 112 1.53 10.80 -10.74
N GLY A 113 2.13 9.84 -11.48
CA GLY A 113 2.95 10.12 -12.66
C GLY A 113 4.46 10.29 -12.40
N ASN A 114 4.89 10.34 -11.13
CA ASN A 114 6.30 10.57 -10.76
C ASN A 114 6.98 9.33 -10.18
N MET A 115 6.74 8.18 -10.79
CA MET A 115 7.12 6.85 -10.29
C MET A 115 8.60 6.74 -9.92
N GLU A 116 9.50 7.14 -10.82
CA GLU A 116 10.95 7.01 -10.62
C GLU A 116 11.44 7.78 -9.39
N CYS A 117 10.99 9.03 -9.23
CA CYS A 117 11.35 9.86 -8.08
C CYS A 117 10.84 9.27 -6.76
N ILE A 118 9.62 8.73 -6.77
CA ILE A 118 9.02 8.07 -5.59
C ILE A 118 9.80 6.81 -5.24
N ILE A 119 10.18 5.98 -6.23
CA ILE A 119 11.00 4.78 -6.01
C ILE A 119 12.34 5.16 -5.38
N ASP A 120 13.03 6.18 -5.92
CA ASP A 120 14.33 6.62 -5.40
C ASP A 120 14.27 7.06 -3.94
N LYS A 121 13.26 7.86 -3.61
CA LYS A 121 13.04 8.32 -2.25
C LYS A 121 12.67 7.16 -1.32
N SER A 122 11.80 6.26 -1.78
CA SER A 122 11.40 5.07 -1.04
C SER A 122 12.60 4.17 -0.72
N LEU A 123 13.44 3.87 -1.71
CA LEU A 123 14.65 3.06 -1.50
C LEU A 123 15.64 3.72 -0.52
N LYS A 124 15.72 5.05 -0.49
CA LYS A 124 16.53 5.77 0.52
C LYS A 124 15.97 5.65 1.92
N LEU A 125 14.64 5.63 2.07
CA LEU A 125 13.96 5.51 3.36
C LEU A 125 13.80 4.05 3.83
N LEU A 126 14.07 3.08 2.97
CA LEU A 126 13.96 1.68 3.30
C LEU A 126 15.14 1.21 4.17
N GLU A 127 14.86 0.42 5.21
CA GLU A 127 15.85 -0.27 6.02
C GLU A 127 16.60 -1.33 5.18
N ASN A 128 17.74 -1.77 5.67
CA ASN A 128 18.43 -2.93 5.11
C ASN A 128 17.53 -4.17 5.25
N ASN A 129 17.40 -4.96 4.19
CA ASN A 129 16.45 -6.07 4.07
C ASN A 129 14.97 -5.67 4.10
N GLY A 130 14.63 -4.38 4.04
CA GLY A 130 13.26 -3.93 3.93
C GLY A 130 12.64 -4.23 2.56
N MET A 131 11.30 -4.15 2.50
CA MET A 131 10.53 -4.48 1.31
C MET A 131 9.79 -3.25 0.74
N VAL A 132 9.90 -3.05 -0.56
CA VAL A 132 8.95 -2.19 -1.30
C VAL A 132 7.95 -3.10 -2.01
N VAL A 133 6.66 -2.83 -1.83
CA VAL A 133 5.60 -3.52 -2.57
C VAL A 133 4.73 -2.50 -3.30
N ALA A 134 4.45 -2.76 -4.56
CA ALA A 134 3.58 -1.93 -5.40
C ALA A 134 2.49 -2.77 -6.05
N ASN A 135 1.30 -2.18 -6.20
CA ASN A 135 0.17 -2.82 -6.87
C ASN A 135 -0.18 -2.05 -8.15
N PHE A 136 -0.20 -2.75 -9.29
CA PHE A 136 -0.56 -2.17 -10.58
C PHE A 136 -1.70 -2.93 -11.25
N ILE A 137 -2.57 -2.17 -11.92
CA ILE A 137 -3.67 -2.68 -12.75
C ILE A 137 -3.35 -2.63 -14.25
N THR A 138 -2.26 -1.95 -14.62
CA THR A 138 -1.84 -1.78 -16.01
C THR A 138 -0.46 -2.37 -16.26
N ILE A 139 -0.29 -3.00 -17.43
CA ILE A 139 1.01 -3.54 -17.88
C ILE A 139 2.02 -2.40 -18.08
N THR A 140 1.57 -1.23 -18.53
CA THR A 140 2.46 -0.07 -18.73
C THR A 140 3.15 0.35 -17.44
N ASN A 141 2.39 0.50 -16.34
CA ASN A 141 2.96 0.87 -15.05
C ASN A 141 3.82 -0.25 -14.45
N LEU A 142 3.40 -1.51 -14.63
CA LEU A 142 4.19 -2.67 -14.27
C LEU A 142 5.57 -2.63 -14.94
N ASN A 143 5.62 -2.51 -16.25
CA ASN A 143 6.87 -2.51 -17.01
C ASN A 143 7.75 -1.32 -16.61
N ALA A 144 7.18 -0.10 -16.53
CA ALA A 144 7.93 1.08 -16.13
C ALA A 144 8.58 0.93 -14.73
N PHE A 145 7.85 0.32 -13.77
CA PHE A 145 8.38 0.04 -12.44
C PHE A 145 9.52 -0.99 -12.51
N CYS A 146 9.30 -2.12 -13.17
CA CYS A 146 10.28 -3.21 -13.27
C CYS A 146 11.56 -2.73 -13.95
N ASP A 147 11.46 -2.10 -15.12
CA ASP A 147 12.60 -1.59 -15.88
C ASP A 147 13.43 -0.61 -15.05
N TYR A 148 12.77 0.26 -14.27
CA TYR A 148 13.47 1.24 -13.45
C TYR A 148 14.20 0.61 -12.26
N VAL A 149 13.56 -0.33 -11.58
CA VAL A 149 14.14 -1.02 -10.42
C VAL A 149 15.28 -1.95 -10.83
N GLU A 150 15.14 -2.68 -11.94
CA GLU A 150 16.17 -3.57 -12.47
C GLU A 150 17.42 -2.80 -12.94
N LYS A 151 17.26 -1.61 -13.53
CA LYS A 151 18.38 -0.70 -13.85
C LYS A 151 19.20 -0.29 -12.61
N LYS A 152 18.60 -0.38 -11.41
CA LYS A 152 19.31 -0.14 -10.13
C LYS A 152 19.97 -1.39 -9.56
N GLY A 153 19.91 -2.51 -10.27
CA GLY A 153 20.48 -3.79 -9.85
C GLY A 153 19.64 -4.55 -8.82
N LEU A 154 18.39 -4.15 -8.59
CA LEU A 154 17.49 -4.81 -7.66
C LEU A 154 16.64 -5.87 -8.38
N LYS A 155 16.37 -6.98 -7.70
CA LYS A 155 15.52 -8.05 -8.22
C LYS A 155 14.06 -7.76 -7.94
N VAL A 156 13.22 -8.04 -8.95
CA VAL A 156 11.78 -7.87 -8.88
C VAL A 156 11.12 -9.24 -8.79
N ASP A 157 10.21 -9.40 -7.84
CA ASP A 157 9.29 -10.55 -7.77
C ASP A 157 7.89 -10.08 -8.17
N ILE A 158 7.31 -10.69 -9.21
CA ILE A 158 6.02 -10.31 -9.78
C ILE A 158 5.02 -11.43 -9.55
N THR A 159 3.91 -11.11 -8.91
CA THR A 159 2.77 -12.00 -8.75
C THR A 159 1.52 -11.37 -9.38
N MET A 160 0.85 -12.06 -10.26
CA MET A 160 -0.48 -11.66 -10.75
C MET A 160 -1.54 -12.39 -9.93
N LEU A 161 -2.46 -11.63 -9.33
CA LEU A 161 -3.59 -12.17 -8.59
C LEU A 161 -4.91 -11.78 -9.27
N GLN A 162 -5.72 -12.77 -9.62
CA GLN A 162 -7.07 -12.60 -10.13
C GLN A 162 -8.04 -13.26 -9.15
N VAL A 163 -9.07 -12.54 -8.72
CA VAL A 163 -10.03 -12.98 -7.73
C VAL A 163 -11.44 -12.96 -8.32
N SER A 164 -12.16 -14.07 -8.19
CA SER A 164 -13.59 -14.15 -8.47
C SER A 164 -14.35 -14.50 -7.21
N LYS A 165 -15.41 -13.76 -6.90
CA LYS A 165 -16.25 -14.00 -5.71
C LYS A 165 -17.68 -14.33 -6.11
N ALA A 166 -18.25 -15.36 -5.48
CA ALA A 166 -19.67 -15.71 -5.69
C ALA A 166 -20.57 -14.65 -5.03
N LYS A 167 -21.52 -14.09 -5.78
CA LYS A 167 -22.48 -13.09 -5.30
C LYS A 167 -23.92 -13.46 -5.64
N GLY A 168 -24.85 -12.91 -4.84
CA GLY A 168 -26.28 -13.10 -5.02
C GLY A 168 -26.78 -14.50 -4.63
N ARG A 169 -28.12 -14.68 -4.72
CA ARG A 169 -28.79 -15.95 -4.35
C ARG A 169 -28.32 -17.13 -5.20
N LEU A 170 -28.03 -16.90 -6.48
CA LEU A 170 -27.58 -17.93 -7.43
C LEU A 170 -26.07 -18.19 -7.37
N LYS A 171 -25.34 -17.50 -6.47
CA LYS A 171 -23.88 -17.63 -6.31
C LYS A 171 -23.11 -17.45 -7.62
N MET A 172 -23.52 -16.48 -8.44
CA MET A 172 -22.84 -16.16 -9.68
C MET A 172 -21.43 -15.63 -9.40
N LEU A 173 -20.42 -16.16 -10.11
CA LEU A 173 -19.04 -15.69 -9.98
C LEU A 173 -18.88 -14.35 -10.68
N ILE A 174 -18.41 -13.36 -9.92
CA ILE A 174 -18.05 -12.04 -10.40
C ILE A 174 -16.54 -11.90 -10.28
N ALA A 175 -15.87 -11.75 -11.43
CA ALA A 175 -14.43 -11.55 -11.50
C ALA A 175 -14.06 -10.09 -11.21
N ASN A 176 -13.04 -9.86 -10.40
CA ASN A 176 -12.35 -8.58 -10.34
C ASN A 176 -11.29 -8.51 -11.43
N ASN A 177 -10.85 -7.31 -11.78
CA ASN A 177 -9.69 -7.17 -12.67
C ASN A 177 -8.45 -7.79 -12.00
N PRO A 178 -7.56 -8.43 -12.79
CA PRO A 178 -6.30 -8.91 -12.27
C PRO A 178 -5.44 -7.75 -11.76
N ILE A 179 -4.67 -8.00 -10.71
CA ILE A 179 -3.74 -7.05 -10.10
C ILE A 179 -2.34 -7.64 -10.15
N PHE A 180 -1.37 -6.86 -10.56
CA PHE A 180 0.04 -7.21 -10.45
C PHE A 180 0.57 -6.68 -9.11
N ILE A 181 1.06 -7.58 -8.26
CA ILE A 181 1.70 -7.28 -6.99
C ILE A 181 3.20 -7.50 -7.18
N ILE A 182 3.96 -6.43 -7.06
CA ILE A 182 5.40 -6.46 -7.26
C ILE A 182 6.07 -6.24 -5.92
N SER A 183 7.05 -7.06 -5.60
CA SER A 183 7.89 -6.88 -4.43
C SER A 183 9.37 -6.78 -4.79
N VAL A 184 10.06 -5.88 -4.09
CA VAL A 184 11.49 -5.60 -4.23
C VAL A 184 12.11 -5.59 -2.86
N LYS A 185 13.15 -6.38 -2.66
CA LYS A 185 13.96 -6.38 -1.42
C LYS A 185 15.20 -5.53 -1.62
N LYS A 186 15.51 -4.67 -0.63
CA LYS A 186 16.74 -3.89 -0.62
C LYS A 186 17.92 -4.70 -0.12
#